data_d0181bf3b0bcc0aa2fdc375815bbc7f3
#
_entry.id   d0181bf3b0bcc0aa2fdc375815bbc7f3
#
_cell.length_a   1.000
_cell.length_b   1.000
_cell.length_c   1.000
_cell.angle_alpha   90.00
_cell.angle_beta   90.00
_cell.angle_gamma   90.00
#
_symmetry.space_group_name_H-M   'P 1'
#
loop_
_entity.id
_entity.type
_entity.pdbx_description
1 polymer ?
#
loop_
_entity_poly.entity_id
_entity_poly.type
_entity_poly.pdbx_seq_one_letter_code
_entity_poly.pdbx_strand_id
1 'polypeptide(L)'
;RDYYASRGLGDVYKRQMNGGAYGSEIFDCIKEIEIFDDNHEIRTLKRDEVGFSYRHTEIQAKKWVIISVTFEFKRGFDLQKVIDIQALRESKQPLDKPNLGSTFKNPSGDFSARLISEAGLKGTKIGGAQVSEKHPNFIVNDGTATFKDILNILATVKSTIKEKYNIQLEEEIIILKNKSR
;
A
#
# COMPACT_ATOMS: atom_id res chain seq x y z
N ARG A 1 -18.94 4.14 -12.90
CA ARG A 1 -18.14 4.63 -14.06
C ARG A 1 -17.02 5.57 -13.64
N ASP A 2 -17.15 6.28 -12.52
CA ASP A 2 -16.14 7.24 -12.02
C ASP A 2 -14.97 6.58 -11.27
N TYR A 3 -15.06 5.28 -11.10
CA TYR A 3 -14.04 4.47 -10.42
C TYR A 3 -12.69 4.42 -11.16
N TYR A 4 -12.67 4.75 -12.45
CA TYR A 4 -11.45 4.77 -13.25
C TYR A 4 -10.70 6.11 -13.19
N ALA A 5 -11.37 7.22 -12.95
CA ALA A 5 -10.75 8.55 -12.92
C ALA A 5 -9.84 8.76 -11.68
N SER A 6 -10.19 8.19 -10.54
CA SER A 6 -9.35 8.26 -9.32
C SER A 6 -8.13 7.34 -9.36
N ARG A 7 -8.05 6.40 -10.29
CA ARG A 7 -6.92 5.48 -10.44
C ARG A 7 -5.66 6.15 -10.96
N GLY A 8 -5.76 7.23 -11.70
CA GLY A 8 -4.61 7.93 -12.26
C GLY A 8 -3.62 8.40 -11.19
N LEU A 9 -4.11 9.09 -10.17
CA LEU A 9 -3.25 9.57 -9.05
C LEU A 9 -2.74 8.41 -8.19
N GLY A 10 -3.56 7.39 -7.92
CA GLY A 10 -3.14 6.19 -7.20
C GLY A 10 -2.06 5.40 -7.95
N ASP A 11 -2.09 5.39 -9.27
CA ASP A 11 -1.09 4.70 -10.09
C ASP A 11 0.27 5.38 -10.06
N VAL A 12 0.34 6.71 -10.01
CA VAL A 12 1.60 7.47 -9.85
C VAL A 12 2.25 7.10 -8.51
N TYR A 13 1.50 7.15 -7.42
CA TYR A 13 2.01 6.77 -6.09
C TYR A 13 2.48 5.31 -6.06
N LYS A 14 1.72 4.40 -6.65
CA LYS A 14 2.10 2.98 -6.73
C LYS A 14 3.41 2.76 -7.48
N ARG A 15 3.67 3.53 -8.53
CA ARG A 15 4.95 3.49 -9.25
C ARG A 15 6.09 4.01 -8.39
N GLN A 16 5.88 5.13 -7.72
CA GLN A 16 6.89 5.72 -6.84
C GLN A 16 7.29 4.81 -5.69
N MET A 17 6.35 4.02 -5.15
CA MET A 17 6.62 3.13 -4.01
C MET A 17 6.90 1.68 -4.41
N ASN A 18 7.07 1.35 -5.68
CA ASN A 18 7.18 -0.03 -6.17
C ASN A 18 6.03 -0.92 -5.67
N GLY A 19 4.79 -0.48 -5.95
CA GLY A 19 3.60 -1.21 -5.51
C GLY A 19 3.52 -2.60 -6.14
N GLY A 20 3.10 -3.59 -5.36
CA GLY A 20 2.99 -4.95 -5.83
C GLY A 20 1.98 -5.78 -5.03
N ALA A 21 1.55 -6.89 -5.61
CA ALA A 21 0.68 -7.87 -4.99
C ALA A 21 0.84 -9.23 -5.70
N TYR A 22 0.55 -10.30 -4.98
CA TYR A 22 0.55 -11.68 -5.54
C TYR A 22 1.86 -12.09 -6.21
N GLY A 23 2.99 -11.70 -5.61
CA GLY A 23 4.33 -12.08 -6.07
C GLY A 23 4.84 -11.28 -7.27
N SER A 24 4.21 -10.16 -7.61
CA SER A 24 4.68 -9.25 -8.65
C SER A 24 4.70 -7.82 -8.15
N GLU A 25 5.67 -7.05 -8.60
CA GLU A 25 5.83 -5.62 -8.32
C GLU A 25 5.87 -4.82 -9.63
N ILE A 26 5.58 -3.52 -9.55
CA ILE A 26 5.54 -2.67 -10.75
C ILE A 26 6.90 -2.65 -11.47
N PHE A 27 8.00 -2.63 -10.71
CA PHE A 27 9.34 -2.63 -11.28
C PHE A 27 9.71 -3.91 -12.03
N ASP A 28 8.95 -5.02 -11.87
CA ASP A 28 9.15 -6.25 -12.66
C ASP A 28 8.86 -6.05 -14.15
N CYS A 29 8.03 -5.07 -14.49
CA CYS A 29 7.62 -4.79 -15.87
C CYS A 29 7.99 -3.39 -16.36
N ILE A 30 8.72 -2.60 -15.58
CA ILE A 30 9.26 -1.31 -16.04
C ILE A 30 10.50 -1.55 -16.90
N LYS A 31 10.56 -0.88 -18.04
CA LYS A 31 11.72 -0.78 -18.90
C LYS A 31 12.48 0.52 -18.68
N GLU A 32 11.77 1.64 -18.73
CA GLU A 32 12.31 2.98 -18.62
C GLU A 32 11.37 3.90 -17.86
N ILE A 33 11.90 4.88 -17.16
CA ILE A 33 11.15 5.91 -16.45
C ILE A 33 11.73 7.28 -16.82
N GLU A 34 10.88 8.18 -17.28
CA GLU A 34 11.23 9.58 -17.44
C GLU A 34 10.85 10.34 -16.18
N ILE A 35 11.81 11.04 -15.61
CA ILE A 35 11.66 11.79 -14.35
C ILE A 35 12.05 13.25 -14.54
N PHE A 36 11.52 14.11 -13.68
CA PHE A 36 12.03 15.44 -13.38
C PHE A 36 12.74 15.37 -12.03
N ASP A 37 14.05 15.60 -12.04
CA ASP A 37 14.91 15.39 -10.88
C ASP A 37 15.09 16.64 -10.00
N ASP A 38 15.90 16.53 -8.95
CA ASP A 38 16.24 17.60 -8.01
C ASP A 38 17.16 18.68 -8.59
N ASN A 39 17.82 18.42 -9.72
CA ASN A 39 18.56 19.41 -10.50
C ASN A 39 17.68 20.20 -11.48
N HIS A 40 16.36 19.95 -11.47
CA HIS A 40 15.39 20.52 -12.41
C HIS A 40 15.63 20.08 -13.87
N GLU A 41 16.13 18.85 -14.05
CA GLU A 41 16.38 18.27 -15.36
C GLU A 41 15.45 17.10 -15.64
N ILE A 42 15.07 16.96 -16.92
CA ILE A 42 14.32 15.77 -17.38
C ILE A 42 15.34 14.70 -17.77
N ARG A 43 15.21 13.52 -17.16
CA ARG A 43 16.09 12.38 -17.41
C ARG A 43 15.30 11.12 -17.65
N THR A 44 15.75 10.32 -18.60
CA THR A 44 15.25 8.95 -18.80
C THR A 44 16.21 7.98 -18.13
N LEU A 45 15.69 7.20 -17.18
CA LEU A 45 16.43 6.19 -16.44
C LEU A 45 15.93 4.80 -16.85
N LYS A 46 16.84 3.88 -17.10
CA LYS A 46 16.50 2.47 -17.23
C LYS A 46 16.15 1.88 -15.87
N ARG A 47 15.44 0.75 -15.88
CA ARG A 47 15.04 0.06 -14.65
C ARG A 47 16.20 -0.20 -13.68
N ASP A 48 17.33 -0.65 -14.20
CA ASP A 48 18.55 -1.00 -13.43
C ASP A 48 19.34 0.21 -12.93
N GLU A 49 19.03 1.41 -13.41
CA GLU A 49 19.59 2.68 -12.94
C GLU A 49 18.79 3.28 -11.77
N VAL A 50 17.67 2.69 -11.41
CA VAL A 50 16.83 3.15 -10.30
C VAL A 50 16.91 2.15 -9.15
N GLY A 51 17.34 2.62 -7.98
CA GLY A 51 17.30 1.82 -6.75
C GLY A 51 15.86 1.55 -6.31
N PHE A 52 15.49 0.28 -6.16
CA PHE A 52 14.17 -0.12 -5.67
C PHE A 52 14.22 -1.35 -4.76
N SER A 53 13.24 -1.45 -3.89
CA SER A 53 13.01 -2.59 -2.99
C SER A 53 11.54 -2.66 -2.59
N TYR A 54 11.17 -3.54 -1.68
CA TYR A 54 9.80 -3.67 -1.19
C TYR A 54 9.26 -2.34 -0.66
N ARG A 55 8.22 -1.81 -1.31
CA ARG A 55 7.55 -0.54 -0.98
C ARG A 55 8.48 0.67 -0.91
N HIS A 56 9.55 0.64 -1.68
CA HIS A 56 10.53 1.72 -1.71
C HIS A 56 11.15 1.89 -3.09
N THR A 57 11.38 3.14 -3.50
CA THR A 57 12.22 3.48 -4.66
C THR A 57 13.06 4.72 -4.37
N GLU A 58 14.18 4.85 -5.08
CA GLU A 58 15.00 6.05 -5.07
C GLU A 58 14.23 7.30 -5.54
N ILE A 59 13.32 7.13 -6.50
CA ILE A 59 12.45 8.20 -7.02
C ILE A 59 11.61 8.79 -5.88
N GLN A 60 11.04 7.93 -5.02
CA GLN A 60 10.28 8.39 -3.86
C GLN A 60 11.18 9.06 -2.82
N ALA A 61 12.33 8.47 -2.52
CA ALA A 61 13.27 8.99 -1.53
C ALA A 61 13.80 10.38 -1.90
N LYS A 62 14.13 10.59 -3.17
CA LYS A 62 14.60 11.87 -3.72
C LYS A 62 13.47 12.83 -4.10
N LYS A 63 12.21 12.41 -3.97
CA LYS A 63 11.02 13.20 -4.34
C LYS A 63 11.00 13.64 -5.80
N TRP A 64 11.60 12.88 -6.68
CA TRP A 64 11.55 13.12 -8.12
C TRP A 64 10.13 12.95 -8.66
N VAL A 65 9.79 13.69 -9.68
CA VAL A 65 8.47 13.60 -10.33
C VAL A 65 8.56 12.63 -11.50
N ILE A 66 7.70 11.61 -11.53
CA ILE A 66 7.57 10.72 -12.68
C ILE A 66 6.77 11.45 -13.78
N ILE A 67 7.36 11.62 -14.95
CA ILE A 67 6.71 12.19 -16.13
C ILE A 67 6.06 11.08 -16.94
N SER A 68 6.83 10.05 -17.29
CA SER A 68 6.34 8.91 -18.07
C SER A 68 6.98 7.61 -17.62
N VAL A 69 6.34 6.48 -17.93
CA VAL A 69 6.87 5.13 -17.69
C VAL A 69 6.63 4.26 -18.90
N THR A 70 7.70 3.64 -19.39
CA THR A 70 7.63 2.62 -20.44
C THR A 70 7.61 1.24 -19.79
N PHE A 71 6.55 0.48 -20.05
CA PHE A 71 6.39 -0.90 -19.58
C PHE A 71 6.76 -1.90 -20.67
N GLU A 72 7.38 -2.99 -20.26
CA GLU A 72 7.62 -4.15 -21.10
C GLU A 72 6.87 -5.35 -20.52
N PHE A 73 5.91 -5.88 -21.27
CA PHE A 73 5.11 -7.01 -20.86
C PHE A 73 5.44 -8.25 -21.68
N LYS A 74 5.40 -9.42 -21.03
CA LYS A 74 5.45 -10.70 -21.74
C LYS A 74 4.16 -10.90 -22.53
N ARG A 75 4.28 -11.46 -23.73
CA ARG A 75 3.10 -11.86 -24.50
C ARG A 75 2.38 -13.02 -23.82
N GLY A 76 1.07 -13.00 -23.93
CA GLY A 76 0.17 -13.98 -23.33
C GLY A 76 -0.69 -13.37 -22.21
N PHE A 77 -1.96 -13.70 -22.23
CA PHE A 77 -2.92 -13.28 -21.22
C PHE A 77 -3.57 -14.53 -20.63
N ASP A 78 -3.39 -14.71 -19.33
CA ASP A 78 -3.97 -15.81 -18.57
C ASP A 78 -5.22 -15.32 -17.84
N LEU A 79 -6.38 -15.47 -18.49
CA LEU A 79 -7.67 -15.10 -17.94
C LEU A 79 -7.98 -15.87 -16.66
N GLN A 80 -7.63 -17.17 -16.61
CA GLN A 80 -7.94 -18.00 -15.45
C GLN A 80 -7.17 -17.49 -14.22
N LYS A 81 -5.89 -17.15 -14.38
CA LYS A 81 -5.09 -16.55 -13.32
C LYS A 81 -5.68 -15.23 -12.80
N VAL A 82 -6.24 -14.40 -13.66
CA VAL A 82 -6.91 -13.16 -13.25
C VAL A 82 -8.17 -13.44 -12.43
N ILE A 83 -8.99 -14.40 -12.87
CA ILE A 83 -10.19 -14.83 -12.15
C ILE A 83 -9.82 -15.39 -10.77
N ASP A 84 -8.81 -16.25 -10.70
CA ASP A 84 -8.34 -16.88 -9.47
C ASP A 84 -7.82 -15.83 -8.46
N ILE A 85 -7.03 -14.87 -8.93
CA ILE A 85 -6.54 -13.76 -8.10
C ILE A 85 -7.71 -12.91 -7.59
N GLN A 86 -8.71 -12.62 -8.43
CA GLN A 86 -9.88 -11.86 -8.02
C GLN A 86 -10.69 -12.61 -6.97
N ALA A 87 -10.98 -13.89 -7.18
CA ALA A 87 -11.66 -14.74 -6.21
C ALA A 87 -10.90 -14.82 -4.88
N LEU A 88 -9.56 -14.93 -4.93
CA LEU A 88 -8.71 -14.92 -3.75
C LEU A 88 -8.79 -13.59 -2.99
N ARG A 89 -8.83 -12.46 -3.69
CA ARG A 89 -9.02 -11.14 -3.07
C ARG A 89 -10.37 -11.03 -2.38
N GLU A 90 -11.42 -11.40 -3.06
CA GLU A 90 -12.79 -11.37 -2.54
C GLU A 90 -12.95 -12.27 -1.31
N SER A 91 -12.29 -13.43 -1.30
CA SER A 91 -12.33 -14.34 -0.16
C SER A 91 -11.55 -13.82 1.06
N LYS A 92 -10.44 -13.10 0.87
CA LYS A 92 -9.52 -12.71 1.94
C LYS A 92 -9.58 -11.25 2.37
N GLN A 93 -10.11 -10.35 1.54
CA GLN A 93 -10.14 -8.92 1.83
C GLN A 93 -11.56 -8.43 2.13
N PRO A 94 -11.75 -7.44 3.03
CA PRO A 94 -13.04 -6.87 3.37
C PRO A 94 -13.50 -5.86 2.30
N LEU A 95 -13.78 -6.34 1.08
CA LEU A 95 -14.14 -5.48 -0.07
C LEU A 95 -15.59 -4.98 0.00
N ASP A 96 -16.39 -5.52 0.90
CA ASP A 96 -17.78 -5.17 1.18
C ASP A 96 -17.93 -3.89 2.02
N LYS A 97 -16.84 -3.40 2.62
CA LYS A 97 -16.83 -2.20 3.46
C LYS A 97 -15.77 -1.19 2.98
N PRO A 98 -16.00 0.12 3.18
CA PRO A 98 -14.96 1.12 3.03
C PRO A 98 -13.76 0.76 3.93
N ASN A 99 -12.56 0.75 3.35
CA ASN A 99 -11.36 0.34 4.07
C ASN A 99 -10.11 1.08 3.55
N LEU A 100 -9.03 1.02 4.32
CA LEU A 100 -7.76 1.67 3.99
C LEU A 100 -6.83 0.81 3.10
N GLY A 101 -7.25 -0.40 2.72
CA GLY A 101 -6.35 -1.38 2.12
C GLY A 101 -5.37 -1.96 3.15
N SER A 102 -4.22 -2.44 2.68
CA SER A 102 -3.12 -2.83 3.56
C SER A 102 -2.63 -1.61 4.34
N THR A 103 -2.86 -1.62 5.64
CA THR A 103 -2.62 -0.45 6.51
C THR A 103 -1.16 -0.31 6.90
N PHE A 104 -0.49 -1.44 7.15
CA PHE A 104 0.92 -1.48 7.57
C PHE A 104 1.76 -2.26 6.56
N LYS A 105 3.01 -1.83 6.37
CA LYS A 105 4.02 -2.61 5.65
C LYS A 105 4.34 -3.90 6.41
N ASN A 106 4.73 -4.94 5.69
CA ASN A 106 5.26 -6.12 6.34
C ASN A 106 6.66 -5.84 6.88
N PRO A 107 6.93 -6.15 8.16
CA PRO A 107 8.28 -6.05 8.71
C PRO A 107 9.19 -7.14 8.10
N SER A 108 10.50 -6.96 8.23
CA SER A 108 11.48 -7.93 7.73
C SER A 108 11.26 -9.30 8.37
N GLY A 109 11.08 -10.32 7.54
CA GLY A 109 10.93 -11.72 7.96
C GLY A 109 9.55 -12.09 8.51
N ASP A 110 8.56 -11.18 8.46
CA ASP A 110 7.23 -11.44 9.02
C ASP A 110 6.10 -10.71 8.28
N PHE A 111 4.84 -11.01 8.64
CA PHE A 111 3.66 -10.41 8.06
C PHE A 111 2.87 -9.63 9.11
N SER A 112 2.58 -8.34 8.83
CA SER A 112 1.76 -7.50 9.71
C SER A 112 0.41 -8.13 10.03
N ALA A 113 -0.24 -8.78 9.04
CA ALA A 113 -1.50 -9.47 9.25
C ALA A 113 -1.40 -10.61 10.27
N ARG A 114 -0.31 -11.39 10.24
CA ARG A 114 -0.05 -12.47 11.21
C ARG A 114 0.12 -11.89 12.62
N LEU A 115 1.01 -10.92 12.77
CA LEU A 115 1.29 -10.27 14.06
C LEU A 115 0.02 -9.68 14.69
N ILE A 116 -0.78 -8.93 13.91
CA ILE A 116 -2.02 -8.31 14.36
C ILE A 116 -3.05 -9.39 14.78
N SER A 117 -3.15 -10.47 14.02
CA SER A 117 -4.03 -11.59 14.33
C SER A 117 -3.63 -12.29 15.63
N GLU A 118 -2.36 -12.65 15.78
CA GLU A 118 -1.83 -13.35 16.96
C GLU A 118 -1.78 -12.45 18.22
N ALA A 119 -1.71 -11.14 18.02
CA ALA A 119 -1.87 -10.18 19.11
C ALA A 119 -3.30 -10.12 19.66
N GLY A 120 -4.28 -10.76 18.98
CA GLY A 120 -5.70 -10.74 19.37
C GLY A 120 -6.41 -9.44 18.99
N LEU A 121 -5.90 -8.71 18.01
CA LEU A 121 -6.43 -7.39 17.63
C LEU A 121 -7.51 -7.43 16.55
N LYS A 122 -7.82 -8.61 15.97
CA LYS A 122 -8.96 -8.74 15.03
C LYS A 122 -10.25 -8.29 15.70
N GLY A 123 -11.06 -7.52 14.99
CA GLY A 123 -12.32 -7.02 15.51
C GLY A 123 -12.21 -5.85 16.50
N THR A 124 -10.99 -5.46 16.91
CA THR A 124 -10.80 -4.29 17.78
C THR A 124 -11.44 -3.07 17.13
N LYS A 125 -12.36 -2.41 17.86
CA LYS A 125 -13.14 -1.28 17.37
C LYS A 125 -12.88 -0.03 18.21
N ILE A 126 -12.69 1.11 17.53
CA ILE A 126 -12.58 2.44 18.15
C ILE A 126 -13.47 3.40 17.35
N GLY A 127 -14.55 3.89 17.96
CA GLY A 127 -15.57 4.64 17.24
C GLY A 127 -16.12 3.84 16.06
N GLY A 128 -16.12 4.42 14.87
CA GLY A 128 -16.53 3.76 13.63
C GLY A 128 -15.43 2.96 12.91
N ALA A 129 -14.19 3.00 13.40
CA ALA A 129 -13.06 2.27 12.81
C ALA A 129 -12.86 0.91 13.47
N GLN A 130 -12.55 -0.12 12.68
CA GLN A 130 -12.38 -1.49 13.17
C GLN A 130 -11.25 -2.21 12.45
N VAL A 131 -10.41 -2.95 13.19
CA VAL A 131 -9.51 -3.95 12.59
C VAL A 131 -10.37 -5.06 12.01
N SER A 132 -10.23 -5.31 10.70
CA SER A 132 -11.07 -6.27 10.01
C SER A 132 -10.92 -7.69 10.57
N GLU A 133 -12.05 -8.35 10.81
CA GLU A 133 -12.11 -9.76 11.14
C GLU A 133 -11.60 -10.65 10.00
N LYS A 134 -11.83 -10.21 8.76
CA LYS A 134 -11.49 -10.97 7.57
C LYS A 134 -10.01 -10.89 7.23
N HIS A 135 -9.43 -9.68 7.31
CA HIS A 135 -8.00 -9.45 7.03
C HIS A 135 -7.39 -8.49 8.07
N PRO A 136 -6.56 -8.97 9.01
CA PRO A 136 -6.12 -8.17 10.16
C PRO A 136 -5.33 -6.91 9.82
N ASN A 137 -4.68 -6.85 8.64
CA ASN A 137 -3.95 -5.65 8.20
C ASN A 137 -4.84 -4.64 7.45
N PHE A 138 -6.18 -4.79 7.56
CA PHE A 138 -7.15 -3.84 7.00
C PHE A 138 -7.93 -3.17 8.13
N ILE A 139 -8.05 -1.86 8.07
CA ILE A 139 -8.96 -1.11 8.94
C ILE A 139 -10.18 -0.75 8.10
N VAL A 140 -11.34 -1.20 8.56
CA VAL A 140 -12.64 -0.94 7.93
C VAL A 140 -13.36 0.19 8.65
N ASN A 141 -14.18 0.92 7.88
CA ASN A 141 -15.05 1.98 8.38
C ASN A 141 -16.50 1.49 8.29
N ASP A 142 -17.24 1.55 9.39
CA ASP A 142 -18.66 1.20 9.44
C ASP A 142 -19.59 2.30 8.89
N GLY A 143 -19.01 3.38 8.38
CA GLY A 143 -19.70 4.56 7.85
C GLY A 143 -19.69 5.75 8.81
N THR A 144 -19.23 5.57 10.06
CA THR A 144 -19.22 6.60 11.09
C THR A 144 -17.85 6.96 11.62
N ALA A 145 -16.77 6.29 11.12
CA ALA A 145 -15.42 6.52 11.60
C ALA A 145 -14.96 7.97 11.36
N THR A 146 -14.45 8.57 12.39
CA THR A 146 -13.76 9.86 12.32
C THR A 146 -12.27 9.65 12.03
N PHE A 147 -11.59 10.70 11.58
CA PHE A 147 -10.13 10.67 11.41
C PHE A 147 -9.41 10.35 12.74
N LYS A 148 -9.95 10.84 13.87
CA LYS A 148 -9.43 10.53 15.21
C LYS A 148 -9.55 9.04 15.55
N ASP A 149 -10.64 8.40 15.18
CA ASP A 149 -10.83 6.95 15.40
C ASP A 149 -9.77 6.15 14.63
N ILE A 150 -9.52 6.53 13.38
CA ILE A 150 -8.45 5.92 12.57
C ILE A 150 -7.08 6.11 13.25
N LEU A 151 -6.72 7.32 13.68
CA LEU A 151 -5.44 7.55 14.35
C LEU A 151 -5.31 6.72 15.64
N ASN A 152 -6.38 6.65 16.43
CA ASN A 152 -6.39 5.90 17.68
C ASN A 152 -6.21 4.39 17.44
N ILE A 153 -6.89 3.83 16.44
CA ILE A 153 -6.76 2.39 16.14
C ILE A 153 -5.37 2.06 15.59
N LEU A 154 -4.78 2.94 14.76
CA LEU A 154 -3.39 2.80 14.32
C LEU A 154 -2.41 2.79 15.51
N ALA A 155 -2.57 3.74 16.42
CA ALA A 155 -1.74 3.83 17.63
C ALA A 155 -1.87 2.59 18.51
N THR A 156 -3.10 2.10 18.72
CA THR A 156 -3.38 0.88 19.49
C THR A 156 -2.69 -0.34 18.87
N VAL A 157 -2.83 -0.52 17.56
CA VAL A 157 -2.18 -1.65 16.87
C VAL A 157 -0.66 -1.57 17.02
N LYS A 158 -0.07 -0.40 16.74
CA LYS A 158 1.40 -0.21 16.82
C LYS A 158 1.94 -0.43 18.24
N SER A 159 1.29 0.10 19.26
CA SER A 159 1.72 -0.07 20.65
C SER A 159 1.63 -1.53 21.09
N THR A 160 0.54 -2.21 20.79
CA THR A 160 0.36 -3.63 21.16
C THR A 160 1.39 -4.53 20.47
N ILE A 161 1.66 -4.31 19.18
CA ILE A 161 2.67 -5.09 18.46
C ILE A 161 4.09 -4.78 18.98
N LYS A 162 4.39 -3.52 19.27
CA LYS A 162 5.67 -3.14 19.87
C LYS A 162 5.87 -3.78 21.24
N GLU A 163 4.83 -3.80 22.08
CA GLU A 163 4.87 -4.40 23.43
C GLU A 163 5.05 -5.91 23.37
N LYS A 164 4.25 -6.61 22.53
CA LYS A 164 4.24 -8.08 22.48
C LYS A 164 5.44 -8.69 21.76
N TYR A 165 5.90 -8.05 20.66
CA TYR A 165 6.88 -8.64 19.76
C TYR A 165 8.15 -7.82 19.60
N ASN A 166 8.23 -6.64 20.22
CA ASN A 166 9.31 -5.65 20.04
C ASN A 166 9.50 -5.21 18.56
N ILE A 167 8.45 -5.32 17.73
CA ILE A 167 8.45 -4.92 16.34
C ILE A 167 7.72 -3.57 16.21
N GLN A 168 8.32 -2.63 15.50
CA GLN A 168 7.69 -1.36 15.17
C GLN A 168 7.06 -1.44 13.78
N LEU A 169 5.71 -1.45 13.72
CA LEU A 169 5.00 -1.41 12.46
C LEU A 169 5.08 -0.03 11.82
N GLU A 170 5.30 -0.02 10.51
CA GLU A 170 5.28 1.16 9.66
C GLU A 170 3.97 1.22 8.87
N GLU A 171 3.32 2.37 8.83
CA GLU A 171 2.14 2.57 7.98
C GLU A 171 2.51 2.53 6.49
N GLU A 172 1.73 1.79 5.69
CA GLU A 172 1.77 1.87 4.23
C GLU A 172 0.88 3.03 3.73
N ILE A 173 -0.14 3.38 4.49
CA ILE A 173 -1.02 4.52 4.22
C ILE A 173 -0.32 5.85 4.49
N ILE A 174 -0.70 6.90 3.75
CA ILE A 174 -0.18 8.25 3.95
C ILE A 174 -1.18 9.07 4.75
N ILE A 175 -0.74 9.56 5.90
CA ILE A 175 -1.52 10.47 6.75
C ILE A 175 -1.19 11.90 6.34
N LEU A 176 -2.15 12.57 5.67
CA LEU A 176 -2.01 13.96 5.31
C LEU A 176 -2.27 14.83 6.55
N LYS A 177 -1.26 15.59 6.97
CA LYS A 177 -1.40 16.60 8.02
C LYS A 177 -1.71 17.94 7.36
N ASN A 178 -2.74 18.65 7.83
CA ASN A 178 -2.92 20.05 7.47
C ASN A 178 -1.66 20.80 7.91
N LYS A 179 -0.94 21.37 6.96
CA LYS A 179 0.02 22.43 7.32
C LYS A 179 -0.86 23.59 7.80
N SER A 180 -0.87 23.85 9.11
CA SER A 180 -1.36 25.14 9.62
C SER A 180 -0.65 26.24 8.83
N ARG A 181 -1.47 27.05 8.14
CA ARG A 181 -0.99 28.28 7.49
C ARG A 181 -0.46 29.24 8.53
#